data_0e8e2f0165fc8d6707d268959de403a9
#
_entry.id   0e8e2f0165fc8d6707d268959de403a9
#
_cell.length_a   1.000
_cell.length_b   1.000
_cell.length_c   1.000
_cell.angle_alpha   90.00
_cell.angle_beta   90.00
_cell.angle_gamma   90.00
#
_symmetry.space_group_name_H-M   'P 1'
#
loop_
_entity.id
_entity.type
_entity.pdbx_description
1 polymer ?
#
loop_
_entity_poly.entity_id
_entity_poly.type
_entity_poly.pdbx_seq_one_letter_code
_entity_poly.pdbx_strand_id
1 'polypeptide(L)'
;MMEALFVEILRRHVERLPPGTKGVLGALNDPVVGRALQLLHAEPAKRWTADMLAREAGSSRTVLGERFNALLGRPPIEYLTGWRIQLAADRLRNGQDSISRIAVDCGYESEPAFNRAFKRVTGMTPGRWRDGGGDSPPNMPLYFKEPLGPPPIDAVSSAG
;
A
#
# COMPACT_ATOMS: atom_id res chain seq x y z
N MET A 1 -9.78 -7.86 -16.15
CA MET A 1 -8.82 -8.08 -17.23
C MET A 1 -7.56 -7.23 -17.13
N MET A 2 -7.60 -5.99 -16.68
CA MET A 2 -6.41 -5.16 -16.47
C MET A 2 -5.54 -5.64 -15.29
N GLU A 3 -6.12 -6.31 -14.32
CA GLU A 3 -5.42 -6.85 -13.15
C GLU A 3 -4.41 -7.96 -13.51
N ALA A 4 -4.74 -8.81 -14.47
CA ALA A 4 -3.85 -9.90 -14.92
C ALA A 4 -2.61 -9.38 -15.66
N LEU A 5 -2.74 -8.29 -16.42
CA LEU A 5 -1.62 -7.63 -17.10
C LEU A 5 -0.67 -6.96 -16.11
N PHE A 6 -1.21 -6.34 -15.07
CA PHE A 6 -0.42 -5.70 -14.02
C PHE A 6 0.43 -6.73 -13.27
N VAL A 7 -0.16 -7.84 -12.88
CA VAL A 7 0.54 -8.94 -12.21
C VAL A 7 1.63 -9.54 -13.11
N GLU A 8 1.35 -9.71 -14.39
CA GLU A 8 2.31 -10.24 -15.35
C GLU A 8 3.50 -9.30 -15.60
N ILE A 9 3.24 -8.01 -15.71
CA ILE A 9 4.30 -6.99 -15.83
C ILE A 9 5.17 -6.96 -14.58
N LEU A 10 4.55 -6.99 -13.40
CA LEU A 10 5.27 -7.06 -12.14
C LEU A 10 6.07 -8.35 -12.02
N ARG A 11 5.48 -9.48 -12.39
CA ARG A 11 6.14 -10.78 -12.35
C ARG A 11 7.40 -10.78 -13.22
N ARG A 12 7.32 -10.29 -14.44
CA ARG A 12 8.46 -10.15 -15.35
C ARG A 12 9.52 -9.18 -14.84
N HIS A 13 9.09 -8.13 -14.17
CA HIS A 13 10.02 -7.16 -13.57
C HIS A 13 10.75 -7.77 -12.37
N VAL A 14 10.03 -8.55 -11.57
CA VAL A 14 10.54 -9.28 -10.40
C VAL A 14 11.60 -10.31 -10.78
N GLU A 15 11.40 -11.05 -11.87
CA GLU A 15 12.35 -12.07 -12.33
C GLU A 15 13.71 -11.48 -12.72
N ARG A 16 13.76 -10.17 -12.96
CA ARG A 16 14.98 -9.45 -13.34
C ARG A 16 15.69 -8.75 -12.18
N LEU A 17 15.12 -8.81 -10.97
CA LEU A 17 15.66 -8.09 -9.82
C LEU A 17 16.66 -8.94 -9.02
N PRO A 18 17.67 -8.30 -8.40
CA PRO A 18 18.67 -9.02 -7.60
C PRO A 18 18.05 -9.73 -6.39
N PRO A 19 18.66 -10.82 -5.89
CA PRO A 19 18.09 -11.66 -4.83
C PRO A 19 17.85 -10.99 -3.47
N GLY A 20 18.21 -9.74 -3.28
CA GLY A 20 17.93 -8.98 -2.05
C GLY A 20 16.57 -8.27 -2.00
N THR A 21 15.78 -8.31 -3.08
CA THR A 21 14.50 -7.61 -3.21
C THR A 21 13.29 -8.52 -2.94
N LYS A 22 13.45 -9.52 -2.08
CA LYS A 22 12.47 -10.59 -1.91
C LYS A 22 11.18 -10.23 -1.16
N GLY A 23 11.05 -9.05 -0.56
CA GLY A 23 9.89 -8.68 0.24
C GLY A 23 8.56 -8.67 -0.51
N VAL A 24 8.12 -7.49 -0.93
CA VAL A 24 6.83 -7.30 -1.63
C VAL A 24 6.77 -8.06 -2.95
N LEU A 25 7.88 -8.14 -3.67
CA LEU A 25 7.95 -8.80 -4.96
C LEU A 25 7.82 -10.32 -4.84
N GLY A 26 8.41 -10.92 -3.81
CA GLY A 26 8.19 -12.33 -3.49
C GLY A 26 6.76 -12.61 -3.06
N ALA A 27 6.16 -11.67 -2.34
CA ALA A 27 4.76 -11.74 -1.93
C ALA A 27 3.79 -11.74 -3.11
N LEU A 28 4.08 -11.01 -4.18
CA LEU A 28 3.25 -10.98 -5.39
C LEU A 28 3.21 -12.33 -6.12
N ASN A 29 4.21 -13.18 -5.94
CA ASN A 29 4.24 -14.54 -6.51
C ASN A 29 3.45 -15.56 -5.67
N ASP A 30 3.14 -15.25 -4.41
CA ASP A 30 2.27 -16.12 -3.61
C ASP A 30 0.82 -15.93 -4.07
N PRO A 31 0.07 -17.01 -4.37
CA PRO A 31 -1.29 -16.88 -4.88
C PRO A 31 -2.27 -16.25 -3.88
N VAL A 32 -2.07 -16.47 -2.60
CA VAL A 32 -2.92 -15.89 -1.55
C VAL A 32 -2.51 -14.47 -1.22
N VAL A 33 -1.24 -14.25 -0.92
CA VAL A 33 -0.72 -12.92 -0.56
C VAL A 33 -0.77 -11.98 -1.75
N GLY A 34 -0.43 -12.46 -2.95
CA GLY A 34 -0.53 -11.67 -4.18
C GLY A 34 -1.95 -11.20 -4.45
N ARG A 35 -2.94 -12.06 -4.26
CA ARG A 35 -4.35 -11.67 -4.42
C ARG A 35 -4.78 -10.66 -3.37
N ALA A 36 -4.38 -10.86 -2.12
CA ALA A 36 -4.67 -9.91 -1.04
C ALA A 36 -4.07 -8.53 -1.33
N LEU A 37 -2.83 -8.47 -1.80
CA LEU A 37 -2.18 -7.21 -2.19
C LEU A 37 -2.93 -6.50 -3.31
N GLN A 38 -3.37 -7.23 -4.32
CA GLN A 38 -4.19 -6.66 -5.41
C GLN A 38 -5.47 -6.03 -4.88
N LEU A 39 -6.16 -6.72 -3.99
CA LEU A 39 -7.41 -6.23 -3.39
C LEU A 39 -7.18 -4.97 -2.57
N LEU A 40 -6.14 -4.94 -1.76
CA LEU A 40 -5.80 -3.78 -0.94
C LEU A 40 -5.38 -2.58 -1.79
N HIS A 41 -4.61 -2.80 -2.84
CA HIS A 41 -4.16 -1.72 -3.73
C HIS A 41 -5.29 -1.18 -4.62
N ALA A 42 -6.23 -2.03 -5.01
CA ALA A 42 -7.37 -1.62 -5.84
C ALA A 42 -8.38 -0.76 -5.06
N GLU A 43 -8.61 -1.08 -3.80
CA GLU A 43 -9.60 -0.40 -2.96
C GLU A 43 -9.02 -0.07 -1.57
N PRO A 44 -8.05 0.85 -1.47
CA PRO A 44 -7.41 1.16 -0.19
C PRO A 44 -8.34 1.82 0.82
N ALA A 45 -9.39 2.51 0.35
CA ALA A 45 -10.36 3.18 1.21
C ALA A 45 -11.45 2.25 1.77
N LYS A 46 -11.56 1.02 1.22
CA LYS A 46 -12.54 0.06 1.71
C LYS A 46 -12.21 -0.37 3.14
N ARG A 47 -13.26 -0.60 3.94
CA ARG A 47 -13.10 -1.05 5.33
C ARG A 47 -12.76 -2.54 5.39
N TRP A 48 -11.55 -2.88 4.97
CA TRP A 48 -11.07 -4.25 4.99
C TRP A 48 -10.93 -4.77 6.42
N THR A 49 -11.44 -5.97 6.65
CA THR A 49 -11.09 -6.77 7.83
C THR A 49 -10.23 -7.95 7.40
N ALA A 50 -9.51 -8.54 8.34
CA ALA A 50 -8.67 -9.71 8.03
C ALA A 50 -9.52 -10.87 7.49
N ASP A 51 -10.73 -11.07 8.01
CA ASP A 51 -11.66 -12.11 7.56
C ASP A 51 -12.18 -11.84 6.14
N MET A 52 -12.57 -10.62 5.83
CA MET A 52 -13.00 -10.23 4.48
C MET A 52 -11.90 -10.44 3.46
N LEU A 53 -10.71 -9.98 3.78
CA LEU A 53 -9.56 -10.08 2.89
C LEU A 53 -9.21 -11.53 2.62
N ALA A 54 -9.15 -12.35 3.65
CA ALA A 54 -8.87 -13.79 3.53
C ALA A 54 -9.91 -14.49 2.65
N ARG A 55 -11.19 -14.19 2.88
CA ARG A 55 -12.29 -14.74 2.09
C ARG A 55 -12.16 -14.41 0.61
N GLU A 56 -11.92 -13.15 0.29
CA GLU A 56 -11.78 -12.70 -1.09
C GLU A 56 -10.47 -13.18 -1.74
N ALA A 57 -9.44 -13.42 -0.95
CA ALA A 57 -8.20 -14.04 -1.42
C ALA A 57 -8.28 -15.56 -1.54
N GLY A 58 -9.42 -16.16 -1.20
CA GLY A 58 -9.61 -17.61 -1.30
C GLY A 58 -8.89 -18.42 -0.22
N SER A 59 -8.72 -17.86 0.97
CA SER A 59 -7.95 -18.47 2.06
C SER A 59 -8.62 -18.27 3.41
N SER A 60 -8.06 -18.88 4.44
CA SER A 60 -8.45 -18.62 5.82
C SER A 60 -7.69 -17.42 6.38
N ARG A 61 -8.25 -16.78 7.41
CA ARG A 61 -7.61 -15.68 8.11
C ARG A 61 -6.22 -16.07 8.66
N THR A 62 -6.11 -17.26 9.23
CA THR A 62 -4.87 -17.77 9.80
C THR A 62 -3.79 -17.95 8.74
N VAL A 63 -4.12 -18.61 7.63
CA VAL A 63 -3.18 -18.86 6.53
C VAL A 63 -2.74 -17.56 5.88
N LEU A 64 -3.67 -16.65 5.59
CA LEU A 64 -3.33 -15.35 5.05
C LEU A 64 -2.41 -14.57 5.98
N GLY A 65 -2.73 -14.51 7.26
CA GLY A 65 -1.93 -13.81 8.27
C GLY A 65 -0.52 -14.35 8.38
N GLU A 66 -0.37 -15.67 8.45
CA GLU A 66 0.93 -16.32 8.54
C GLU A 66 1.79 -16.07 7.31
N ARG A 67 1.23 -16.26 6.11
CA ARG A 67 1.95 -16.04 4.86
C ARG A 67 2.31 -14.58 4.66
N PHE A 68 1.38 -13.69 4.95
CA PHE A 68 1.59 -12.25 4.82
C PHE A 68 2.71 -11.77 5.75
N ASN A 69 2.68 -12.22 7.02
CA ASN A 69 3.72 -11.89 7.97
C ASN A 69 5.09 -12.49 7.60
N ALA A 70 5.11 -13.72 7.09
CA ALA A 70 6.34 -14.37 6.66
C ALA A 70 7.01 -13.64 5.47
N LEU A 71 6.20 -13.14 4.52
CA LEU A 71 6.70 -12.48 3.31
C LEU A 71 6.94 -11.00 3.48
N LEU A 72 6.11 -10.31 4.26
CA LEU A 72 6.12 -8.86 4.40
C LEU A 72 6.48 -8.37 5.82
N GLY A 73 6.60 -9.26 6.78
CA GLY A 73 6.98 -8.93 8.15
C GLY A 73 5.90 -8.25 8.98
N ARG A 74 4.64 -8.26 8.51
CA ARG A 74 3.52 -7.64 9.21
C ARG A 74 2.16 -8.20 8.79
N PRO A 75 1.12 -8.01 9.62
CA PRO A 75 -0.24 -8.42 9.26
C PRO A 75 -0.82 -7.61 8.10
N PRO A 76 -1.80 -8.15 7.34
CA PRO A 76 -2.38 -7.46 6.18
C PRO A 76 -2.98 -6.09 6.48
N ILE A 77 -3.68 -5.95 7.60
CA ILE A 77 -4.33 -4.68 7.95
C ILE A 77 -3.31 -3.61 8.33
N GLU A 78 -2.21 -4.00 8.96
CA GLU A 78 -1.09 -3.09 9.26
C GLU A 78 -0.40 -2.65 7.97
N TYR A 79 -0.23 -3.55 7.00
CA TYR A 79 0.25 -3.19 5.67
C TYR A 79 -0.68 -2.18 4.99
N LEU A 80 -1.99 -2.37 5.06
CA LEU A 80 -2.98 -1.45 4.51
C LEU A 80 -2.86 -0.06 5.13
N THR A 81 -2.67 0.04 6.44
CA THR A 81 -2.45 1.31 7.12
C THR A 81 -1.24 2.04 6.53
N GLY A 82 -0.12 1.37 6.39
CA GLY A 82 1.08 1.93 5.77
C GLY A 82 0.85 2.38 4.34
N TRP A 83 0.13 1.60 3.54
CA TRP A 83 -0.21 1.93 2.17
C TRP A 83 -1.09 3.18 2.07
N ARG A 84 -2.13 3.28 2.90
CA ARG A 84 -2.99 4.48 3.00
C ARG A 84 -2.17 5.73 3.33
N ILE A 85 -1.25 5.61 4.27
CA ILE A 85 -0.40 6.74 4.66
C ILE A 85 0.53 7.14 3.51
N GLN A 86 1.06 6.19 2.77
CA GLN A 86 1.91 6.50 1.60
C GLN A 86 1.12 7.25 0.52
N LEU A 87 -0.08 6.80 0.20
CA LEU A 87 -0.96 7.50 -0.74
C LEU A 87 -1.27 8.91 -0.27
N ALA A 88 -1.55 9.07 1.02
CA ALA A 88 -1.81 10.38 1.61
C ALA A 88 -0.58 11.28 1.55
N ALA A 89 0.61 10.76 1.84
CA ALA A 89 1.86 11.50 1.78
C ALA A 89 2.13 12.06 0.38
N ASP A 90 1.90 11.26 -0.64
CA ASP A 90 2.04 11.71 -2.04
C ASP A 90 1.05 12.83 -2.38
N ARG A 91 -0.20 12.70 -1.95
CA ARG A 91 -1.22 13.74 -2.19
C ARG A 91 -0.92 15.02 -1.43
N LEU A 92 -0.39 14.94 -0.23
CA LEU A 92 0.03 16.10 0.55
C LEU A 92 1.14 16.89 -0.14
N ARG A 93 2.07 16.19 -0.79
CA ARG A 93 3.19 16.83 -1.51
C ARG A 93 2.77 17.44 -2.85
N ASN A 94 1.99 16.69 -3.62
CA ASN A 94 1.76 16.97 -5.03
C ASN A 94 0.40 17.61 -5.30
N GLY A 95 -0.48 17.69 -4.30
CA GLY A 95 -1.84 18.16 -4.44
C GLY A 95 -2.17 19.37 -3.61
N GLN A 96 -3.33 19.96 -3.88
CA GLN A 96 -3.90 21.11 -3.16
C GLN A 96 -5.11 20.71 -2.31
N ASP A 97 -5.41 19.40 -2.22
CA ASP A 97 -6.53 18.93 -1.42
C ASP A 97 -6.33 19.23 0.07
N SER A 98 -7.41 19.50 0.77
CA SER A 98 -7.38 19.68 2.22
C SER A 98 -7.00 18.37 2.92
N ILE A 99 -6.43 18.48 4.11
CA ILE A 99 -6.10 17.31 4.94
C ILE A 99 -7.36 16.48 5.23
N SER A 100 -8.49 17.12 5.50
CA SER A 100 -9.79 16.45 5.69
C SER A 100 -10.21 15.64 4.49
N ARG A 101 -10.05 16.18 3.29
CA ARG A 101 -10.38 15.47 2.04
C ARG A 101 -9.49 14.25 1.84
N ILE A 102 -8.20 14.40 2.03
CA ILE A 102 -7.23 13.31 1.92
C ILE A 102 -7.56 12.20 2.92
N ALA A 103 -7.88 12.57 4.16
CA ALA A 103 -8.24 11.62 5.20
C ALA A 103 -9.43 10.74 4.78
N VAL A 104 -10.50 11.35 4.30
CA VAL A 104 -11.70 10.64 3.83
C VAL A 104 -11.39 9.74 2.64
N ASP A 105 -10.70 10.26 1.65
CA ASP A 105 -10.37 9.53 0.42
C ASP A 105 -9.42 8.34 0.69
N CYS A 106 -8.62 8.40 1.75
CA CYS A 106 -7.75 7.31 2.18
C CYS A 106 -8.44 6.31 3.11
N GLY A 107 -9.72 6.50 3.41
CA GLY A 107 -10.52 5.55 4.17
C GLY A 107 -10.56 5.78 5.69
N TYR A 108 -10.16 6.94 6.16
CA TYR A 108 -10.27 7.29 7.58
C TYR A 108 -11.62 7.91 7.89
N GLU A 109 -12.17 7.59 9.07
CA GLU A 109 -13.47 8.10 9.52
C GLU A 109 -13.44 9.57 9.90
N SER A 110 -12.28 10.06 10.33
CA SER A 110 -12.12 11.44 10.78
C SER A 110 -10.70 11.94 10.51
N GLU A 111 -10.55 13.26 10.44
CA GLU A 111 -9.24 13.90 10.34
C GLU A 111 -8.37 13.59 11.57
N PRO A 112 -8.86 13.64 12.83
CA PRO A 112 -8.04 13.26 13.98
C PRO A 112 -7.52 11.83 13.93
N ALA A 113 -8.32 10.86 13.46
CA ALA A 113 -7.90 9.47 13.27
C ALA A 113 -6.77 9.37 12.25
N PHE A 114 -6.92 10.08 11.13
CA PHE A 114 -5.89 10.18 10.10
C PHE A 114 -4.59 10.80 10.64
N ASN A 115 -4.69 11.91 11.36
CA ASN A 115 -3.53 12.59 11.92
C ASN A 115 -2.74 11.69 12.86
N ARG A 116 -3.43 10.91 13.71
CA ARG A 116 -2.78 9.96 14.61
C ARG A 116 -2.06 8.86 13.84
N ALA A 117 -2.71 8.28 12.84
CA ALA A 117 -2.12 7.22 12.01
C ALA A 117 -0.92 7.75 11.21
N PHE A 118 -1.06 8.91 10.61
CA PHE A 118 0.01 9.55 9.84
C PHE A 118 1.24 9.82 10.71
N LYS A 119 1.04 10.43 11.87
CA LYS A 119 2.14 10.71 12.81
C LYS A 119 2.78 9.41 13.34
N ARG A 120 2.00 8.37 13.60
CA ARG A 120 2.52 7.08 14.03
C ARG A 120 3.42 6.44 12.98
N VAL A 121 3.02 6.48 11.71
CA VAL A 121 3.76 5.85 10.61
C VAL A 121 4.95 6.69 10.17
N THR A 122 4.78 8.00 10.01
CA THR A 122 5.82 8.90 9.46
C THR A 122 6.65 9.62 10.50
N GLY A 123 6.15 9.73 11.74
CA GLY A 123 6.77 10.55 12.77
C GLY A 123 6.44 12.04 12.69
N MET A 124 5.66 12.46 11.70
CA MET A 124 5.29 13.86 11.47
C MET A 124 3.77 14.02 11.34
N THR A 125 3.28 15.23 11.63
CA THR A 125 1.89 15.58 11.31
C THR A 125 1.73 15.81 9.80
N PRO A 126 0.53 15.59 9.26
CA PRO A 126 0.28 15.85 7.83
C PRO A 126 0.60 17.29 7.41
N GLY A 127 0.32 18.26 8.27
CA GLY A 127 0.61 19.68 8.00
C GLY A 127 2.11 19.93 7.84
N ARG A 128 2.93 19.39 8.73
CA ARG A 128 4.39 19.53 8.64
C ARG A 128 4.95 18.83 7.41
N TRP A 129 4.39 17.69 7.06
CA TRP A 129 4.77 16.96 5.85
C TRP A 129 4.52 17.82 4.60
N ARG A 130 3.35 18.45 4.51
CA ARG A 130 2.99 19.35 3.39
C ARG A 130 3.93 20.56 3.28
N ASP A 131 4.33 21.12 4.41
CA ASP A 131 5.17 22.32 4.46
C ASP A 131 6.66 22.06 4.12
N GLY A 132 6.99 20.88 3.64
CA GLY A 132 8.34 20.55 3.20
C GLY A 132 9.22 19.85 4.24
N GLY A 133 8.64 19.43 5.37
CA GLY A 133 9.37 18.70 6.41
C GLY A 133 9.70 17.25 6.08
N GLY A 134 9.36 16.80 4.89
CA GLY A 134 9.41 15.38 4.57
C GLY A 134 10.31 15.01 3.39
N ASP A 135 11.62 14.99 3.64
CA ASP A 135 12.44 14.05 2.91
C ASP A 135 12.29 12.70 3.60
N SER A 136 11.76 11.70 2.94
CA SER A 136 11.49 10.34 3.41
C SER A 136 11.49 10.15 4.94
N PRO A 137 10.36 9.85 5.57
CA PRO A 137 10.30 9.73 7.02
C PRO A 137 11.32 8.69 7.52
N PRO A 138 12.07 9.00 8.57
CA PRO A 138 13.11 8.13 9.08
C PRO A 138 12.58 6.77 9.56
N ASN A 139 11.29 6.68 9.85
CA ASN A 139 10.65 5.49 10.37
C ASN A 139 9.79 4.72 9.36
N MET A 140 9.78 5.14 8.08
CA MET A 140 9.04 4.40 7.08
C MET A 140 9.78 3.10 6.77
N PRO A 141 9.12 1.95 6.88
CA PRO A 141 9.75 0.67 6.54
C PRO A 141 10.35 0.70 5.14
N LEU A 142 11.46 -0.01 4.93
CA LEU A 142 12.22 0.02 3.69
C LEU A 142 11.38 -0.22 2.43
N TYR A 143 10.37 -1.08 2.54
CA TYR A 143 9.48 -1.36 1.40
C TYR A 143 8.48 -0.25 1.07
N PHE A 144 8.34 0.77 1.93
CA PHE A 144 7.62 2.00 1.61
C PHE A 144 8.55 3.12 1.14
N LYS A 145 9.86 2.94 1.23
CA LYS A 145 10.83 3.93 0.74
C LYS A 145 11.00 3.86 -0.78
N GLU A 146 10.70 2.72 -1.37
CA GLU A 146 10.65 2.61 -2.82
C GLU A 146 9.22 2.88 -3.31
N PRO A 147 9.07 3.55 -4.45
CA PRO A 147 7.74 3.78 -5.02
C PRO A 147 7.16 2.47 -5.52
N LEU A 148 6.58 1.69 -4.61
CA LEU A 148 5.75 0.54 -4.93
C LEU A 148 4.31 0.99 -5.20
N GLY A 149 4.18 2.19 -5.76
CA GLY A 149 2.92 2.59 -6.33
C GLY A 149 2.52 1.63 -7.45
N PRO A 150 1.25 1.35 -7.65
CA PRO A 150 0.80 0.84 -8.92
C PRO A 150 1.40 1.76 -10.00
N PRO A 151 1.81 1.22 -11.14
CA PRO A 151 2.26 2.06 -12.23
C PRO A 151 1.21 3.14 -12.46
N PRO A 152 1.60 4.37 -12.74
CA PRO A 152 0.64 5.42 -13.01
C PRO A 152 -0.36 4.90 -14.03
N ILE A 153 -1.62 5.11 -13.74
CA ILE A 153 -2.74 4.66 -14.57
C ILE A 153 -2.55 5.07 -16.03
N ASP A 154 -1.79 6.12 -16.24
CA ASP A 154 -1.46 6.66 -17.55
C ASP A 154 -0.53 5.76 -18.39
N ALA A 155 0.22 4.86 -17.77
CA ALA A 155 1.10 3.95 -18.49
C ALA A 155 0.33 2.78 -19.14
N VAL A 156 -0.91 2.56 -18.75
CA VAL A 156 -1.76 1.49 -19.30
C VAL A 156 -2.60 1.98 -20.48
N SER A 157 -2.77 3.30 -20.62
CA SER A 157 -3.62 3.89 -21.66
C SER A 157 -2.93 4.04 -23.01
N SER A 158 -1.62 3.84 -23.09
CA SER A 158 -0.88 4.01 -24.36
C SER A 158 -0.51 2.71 -25.06
N ALA A 159 -1.03 1.57 -24.61
CA ALA A 159 -0.83 0.26 -25.23
C ALA A 159 -2.14 -0.32 -25.78
N GLY A 160 -3.02 0.55 -26.26
CA GLY A 160 -4.23 0.14 -27.00
C GLY A 160 -4.00 0.12 -28.49
#